data_9cb5c0c4bb4c9f7eb30a63239f8900df
#
_entry.id   9cb5c0c4bb4c9f7eb30a63239f8900df
#
_cell.length_a   1.000
_cell.length_b   1.000
_cell.length_c   1.000
_cell.angle_alpha   90.00
_cell.angle_beta   90.00
_cell.angle_gamma   90.00
#
_symmetry.space_group_name_H-M   'P 1'
#
loop_
_entity.id
_entity.type
_entity.pdbx_description
1 polymer ?
#
loop_
_entity_poly.entity_id
_entity_poly.type
_entity_poly.pdbx_seq_one_letter_code
_entity_poly.pdbx_strand_id
1 'polypeptide(L)'
;MISPQLYWVMTGDDFTLDLNNPEHPKILCVGNNPDRQNIYSAALGLYNSRIVKLVNKKGQLKSSIIIDELPTIYFRGIDNLIATARSNKVAVCLGFQDFSQLTRDYGEKEAKVIQNTVGNIFSGQVVGETPRTFRNASERYS
;
A
#
# COMPACT_ATOMS: atom_id res chain seq x y z
N MET A 1 2.88 -17.75 21.09
CA MET A 1 4.12 -17.18 21.68
C MET A 1 4.50 -15.98 20.83
N ILE A 2 4.55 -14.77 21.41
CA ILE A 2 4.93 -13.55 20.67
C ILE A 2 6.45 -13.55 20.51
N SER A 3 6.93 -13.28 19.29
CA SER A 3 8.37 -13.13 19.04
C SER A 3 8.93 -11.99 19.91
N PRO A 4 10.08 -12.15 20.58
CA PRO A 4 10.71 -11.07 21.35
C PRO A 4 10.93 -9.79 20.53
N GLN A 5 11.25 -9.93 19.24
CA GLN A 5 11.42 -8.81 18.32
C GLN A 5 10.10 -8.05 18.09
N LEU A 6 9.00 -8.77 17.90
CA LEU A 6 7.67 -8.15 17.79
C LEU A 6 7.25 -7.47 19.09
N TYR A 7 7.51 -8.09 20.23
CA TYR A 7 7.22 -7.49 21.52
C TYR A 7 7.95 -6.15 21.67
N TRP A 8 9.25 -6.12 21.37
CA TRP A 8 10.04 -4.89 21.43
C TRP A 8 9.54 -3.79 20.51
N VAL A 9 9.22 -4.15 19.25
CA VAL A 9 8.69 -3.19 18.28
C VAL A 9 7.31 -2.65 18.68
N MET A 10 6.45 -3.49 19.24
CA MET A 10 5.07 -3.12 19.58
C MET A 10 4.96 -2.36 20.91
N THR A 11 5.98 -2.44 21.77
CA THR A 11 6.03 -1.72 23.06
C THR A 11 6.86 -0.44 23.01
N GLY A 12 7.55 -0.18 21.90
CA GLY A 12 8.31 1.06 21.69
C GLY A 12 7.40 2.27 21.52
N ASP A 13 7.85 3.42 21.96
CA ASP A 13 7.16 4.73 21.82
C ASP A 13 8.16 5.80 21.33
N ASP A 14 9.04 5.42 20.39
CA ASP A 14 10.12 6.28 19.92
C ASP A 14 9.68 7.30 18.86
N PHE A 15 8.52 7.08 18.22
CA PHE A 15 7.99 7.99 17.20
C PHE A 15 6.46 7.88 17.05
N THR A 16 5.87 8.91 16.46
CA THR A 16 4.44 8.95 16.14
C THR A 16 4.18 8.62 14.67
N LEU A 17 3.04 7.99 14.37
CA LEU A 17 2.67 7.57 13.02
C LEU A 17 1.94 8.65 12.19
N ASP A 18 1.83 9.87 12.69
CA ASP A 18 1.26 11.04 12.00
C ASP A 18 2.28 11.68 11.06
N LEU A 19 2.70 10.95 10.04
CA LEU A 19 3.88 11.24 9.23
C LEU A 19 3.81 12.57 8.48
N ASN A 20 2.62 13.00 8.08
CA ASN A 20 2.38 14.24 7.34
C ASN A 20 1.82 15.38 8.21
N ASN A 21 2.08 15.33 9.50
CA ASN A 21 1.77 16.42 10.42
C ASN A 21 2.56 17.68 10.03
N PRO A 22 1.90 18.85 9.87
CA PRO A 22 2.58 20.10 9.51
C PRO A 22 3.67 20.53 10.49
N GLU A 23 3.52 20.23 11.76
CA GLU A 23 4.49 20.63 12.80
C GLU A 23 5.73 19.72 12.81
N HIS A 24 5.55 18.44 12.52
CA HIS A 24 6.64 17.44 12.58
C HIS A 24 6.55 16.44 11.43
N PRO A 25 6.78 16.87 10.17
CA PRO A 25 6.73 15.96 9.03
C PRO A 25 7.86 14.93 9.09
N LYS A 26 7.52 13.68 8.75
CA LYS A 26 8.45 12.54 8.83
C LYS A 26 8.41 11.71 7.55
N ILE A 27 9.51 11.02 7.30
CA ILE A 27 9.57 9.93 6.32
C ILE A 27 9.74 8.62 7.09
N LEU A 28 8.88 7.66 6.79
CA LEU A 28 8.94 6.32 7.37
C LEU A 28 9.26 5.31 6.26
N CYS A 29 10.31 4.54 6.47
CA CYS A 29 10.64 3.39 5.64
C CYS A 29 10.38 2.12 6.43
N VAL A 30 9.57 1.22 5.88
CA VAL A 30 9.23 -0.06 6.51
C VAL A 30 9.72 -1.19 5.62
N GLY A 31 10.59 -2.02 6.15
CA GLY A 31 11.09 -3.22 5.50
C GLY A 31 10.38 -4.48 6.00
N ASN A 32 10.21 -5.47 5.13
CA ASN A 32 9.75 -6.80 5.49
C ASN A 32 10.88 -7.82 5.31
N ASN A 33 10.92 -8.82 6.17
CA ASN A 33 11.83 -9.95 6.02
C ASN A 33 11.07 -11.14 5.41
N PRO A 34 11.40 -11.58 4.19
CA PRO A 34 10.70 -12.66 3.52
C PRO A 34 10.74 -13.99 4.29
N ASP A 35 11.83 -14.28 5.01
CA ASP A 35 11.97 -15.51 5.79
C ASP A 35 11.00 -15.61 6.97
N ARG A 36 10.47 -14.48 7.43
CA ARG A 36 9.57 -14.37 8.59
C ARG A 36 8.26 -13.65 8.26
N GLN A 37 7.88 -13.64 7.02
CA GLN A 37 6.70 -12.91 6.53
C GLN A 37 5.43 -13.27 7.31
N ASN A 38 5.20 -14.56 7.60
CA ASN A 38 4.02 -15.00 8.35
C ASN A 38 3.93 -14.44 9.78
N ILE A 39 5.09 -14.13 10.38
CA ILE A 39 5.15 -13.59 11.73
C ILE A 39 4.95 -12.07 11.71
N TYR A 40 5.57 -11.40 10.74
CA TYR A 40 5.59 -9.94 10.68
C TYR A 40 4.39 -9.34 9.95
N SER A 41 3.73 -10.09 9.06
CA SER A 41 2.60 -9.60 8.27
C SER A 41 1.46 -9.04 9.12
N ALA A 42 1.16 -9.66 10.26
CA ALA A 42 0.11 -9.19 11.16
C ALA A 42 0.47 -7.82 11.80
N ALA A 43 1.72 -7.66 12.26
CA ALA A 43 2.19 -6.40 12.82
C ALA A 43 2.26 -5.30 11.74
N LEU A 44 2.82 -5.62 10.57
CA LEU A 44 2.89 -4.70 9.44
C LEU A 44 1.50 -4.28 8.97
N GLY A 45 0.55 -5.21 8.91
CA GLY A 45 -0.84 -4.92 8.57
C GLY A 45 -1.49 -3.95 9.56
N LEU A 46 -1.22 -4.10 10.86
CA LEU A 46 -1.70 -3.17 11.89
C LEU A 46 -1.09 -1.78 11.73
N TYR A 47 0.23 -1.67 11.58
CA TYR A 47 0.92 -0.40 11.34
C TYR A 47 0.42 0.29 10.06
N ASN A 48 0.36 -0.42 8.95
CA ASN A 48 -0.12 0.09 7.68
C ASN A 48 -1.55 0.62 7.78
N SER A 49 -2.44 -0.14 8.41
CA SER A 49 -3.83 0.27 8.64
C SER A 49 -3.92 1.56 9.48
N ARG A 50 -3.07 1.71 10.48
CA ARG A 50 -3.01 2.92 11.32
C ARG A 50 -2.42 4.11 10.57
N ILE A 51 -1.32 3.91 9.85
CA ILE A 51 -0.65 4.95 9.05
C ILE A 51 -1.63 5.53 8.03
N VAL A 52 -2.33 4.69 7.29
CA VAL A 52 -3.33 5.14 6.30
C VAL A 52 -4.38 6.05 6.93
N LYS A 53 -4.91 5.66 8.09
CA LYS A 53 -5.92 6.47 8.79
C LYS A 53 -5.39 7.82 9.27
N LEU A 54 -4.11 7.89 9.59
CA LEU A 54 -3.49 9.13 10.08
C LEU A 54 -3.06 10.05 8.94
N VAL A 55 -2.49 9.47 7.88
CA VAL A 55 -1.98 10.21 6.71
C VAL A 55 -3.12 10.70 5.82
N ASN A 56 -4.17 9.89 5.65
CA ASN A 56 -5.30 10.18 4.78
C ASN A 56 -6.37 11.04 5.47
N LYS A 57 -5.97 12.21 5.95
CA LYS A 57 -6.85 13.19 6.63
C LYS A 57 -6.77 14.55 5.96
N LYS A 58 -7.85 15.32 6.11
CA LYS A 58 -7.87 16.75 5.75
C LYS A 58 -6.96 17.57 6.68
N GLY A 59 -6.37 18.64 6.14
CA GLY A 59 -5.53 19.54 6.92
C GLY A 59 -4.08 19.08 7.12
N GLN A 60 -3.72 17.93 6.61
CA GLN A 60 -2.35 17.42 6.65
C GLN A 60 -1.52 17.91 5.45
N LEU A 61 -0.19 17.80 5.53
CA LEU A 61 0.70 18.07 4.41
C LEU A 61 0.46 17.09 3.26
N LYS A 62 0.78 17.54 2.04
CA LYS A 62 0.85 16.65 0.87
C LYS A 62 1.84 15.53 1.18
N SER A 63 1.44 14.30 0.89
CA SER A 63 2.25 13.13 1.19
C SER A 63 2.15 12.08 0.10
N SER A 64 3.03 11.09 0.16
CA SER A 64 2.99 9.93 -0.73
C SER A 64 3.10 8.63 0.07
N ILE A 65 2.40 7.62 -0.41
CA ILE A 65 2.51 6.23 0.06
C ILE A 65 3.02 5.42 -1.12
N ILE A 66 4.19 4.83 -0.95
CA ILE A 66 4.84 4.00 -1.96
C ILE A 66 4.91 2.58 -1.40
N ILE A 67 4.31 1.64 -2.08
CA ILE A 67 4.30 0.23 -1.70
C ILE A 67 4.95 -0.55 -2.85
N ASP A 68 6.13 -1.06 -2.59
CA ASP A 68 6.81 -2.00 -3.47
C ASP A 68 6.35 -3.41 -3.15
N GLU A 69 6.02 -4.20 -4.18
CA GLU A 69 5.52 -5.57 -4.07
C GLU A 69 4.26 -5.69 -3.18
N LEU A 70 3.18 -4.99 -3.60
CA LEU A 70 1.89 -4.96 -2.88
C LEU A 70 1.34 -6.36 -2.47
N PRO A 71 1.45 -7.44 -3.27
CA PRO A 71 0.97 -8.75 -2.89
C PRO A 71 1.64 -9.34 -1.65
N THR A 72 2.87 -8.94 -1.33
CA THR A 72 3.60 -9.45 -0.16
C THR A 72 3.20 -8.78 1.15
N ILE A 73 2.51 -7.65 1.05
CA ILE A 73 2.08 -6.85 2.20
C ILE A 73 0.57 -6.76 2.17
N TYR A 74 -0.11 -7.55 3.02
CA TYR A 74 -1.56 -7.44 3.12
C TYR A 74 -1.95 -6.08 3.71
N PHE A 75 -2.48 -5.22 2.86
CA PHE A 75 -2.84 -3.84 3.19
C PHE A 75 -4.35 -3.66 3.17
N ARG A 76 -5.00 -3.96 4.30
CA ARG A 76 -6.45 -3.88 4.41
C ARG A 76 -6.95 -2.45 4.19
N GLY A 77 -7.90 -2.27 3.27
CA GLY A 77 -8.53 -0.97 3.00
C GLY A 77 -7.74 -0.11 2.02
N ILE A 78 -6.86 -0.71 1.22
CA ILE A 78 -6.13 -0.02 0.15
C ILE A 78 -7.07 0.59 -0.89
N ASP A 79 -8.17 -0.06 -1.19
CA ASP A 79 -9.25 0.40 -2.05
C ASP A 79 -9.83 1.73 -1.57
N ASN A 80 -10.15 1.84 -0.29
CA ASN A 80 -10.63 3.06 0.33
C ASN A 80 -9.56 4.17 0.33
N LEU A 81 -8.30 3.80 0.59
CA LEU A 81 -7.19 4.75 0.50
C LEU A 81 -7.13 5.35 -0.91
N ILE A 82 -7.09 4.53 -1.96
CA ILE A 82 -6.98 5.02 -3.34
C ILE A 82 -8.16 5.92 -3.71
N ALA A 83 -9.38 5.54 -3.31
CA ALA A 83 -10.58 6.31 -3.59
C ALA A 83 -10.60 7.70 -2.92
N THR A 84 -10.00 7.85 -1.75
CA THR A 84 -10.06 9.08 -0.94
C THR A 84 -8.75 9.88 -0.91
N ALA A 85 -7.63 9.27 -1.30
CA ALA A 85 -6.29 9.86 -1.23
C ALA A 85 -6.18 11.20 -1.99
N ARG A 86 -6.79 11.30 -3.17
CA ARG A 86 -6.78 12.53 -3.98
C ARG A 86 -7.35 13.73 -3.22
N SER A 87 -8.48 13.57 -2.54
CA SER A 87 -9.14 14.66 -1.78
C SER A 87 -8.32 15.11 -0.57
N ASN A 88 -7.47 14.22 -0.05
CA ASN A 88 -6.59 14.48 1.08
C ASN A 88 -5.13 14.80 0.66
N LYS A 89 -4.89 14.97 -0.65
CA LYS A 89 -3.57 15.31 -1.23
C LYS A 89 -2.51 14.23 -0.94
N VAL A 90 -2.91 12.97 -0.94
CA VAL A 90 -2.03 11.81 -0.79
C VAL A 90 -1.84 11.16 -2.16
N ALA A 91 -0.60 11.06 -2.63
CA ALA A 91 -0.25 10.28 -3.80
C ALA A 91 -0.03 8.82 -3.39
N VAL A 92 -0.53 7.88 -4.19
CA VAL A 92 -0.36 6.44 -3.93
C VAL A 92 0.34 5.81 -5.13
N CYS A 93 1.44 5.11 -4.88
CA CYS A 93 2.18 4.34 -5.88
C CYS A 93 2.23 2.88 -5.43
N LEU A 94 1.72 1.98 -6.26
CA LEU A 94 1.64 0.54 -5.99
C LEU A 94 2.48 -0.21 -7.00
N GLY A 95 3.48 -0.95 -6.52
CA GLY A 95 4.30 -1.85 -7.32
C GLY A 95 3.85 -3.29 -7.12
N PHE A 96 3.81 -4.06 -8.19
CA PHE A 96 3.60 -5.51 -8.18
C PHE A 96 4.02 -6.11 -9.54
N GLN A 97 4.31 -7.40 -9.54
CA GLN A 97 4.85 -8.08 -10.72
C GLN A 97 3.74 -8.68 -11.60
N ASP A 98 2.68 -9.17 -10.99
CA ASP A 98 1.61 -9.88 -11.69
C ASP A 98 0.23 -9.61 -11.06
N PHE A 99 -0.75 -9.38 -11.93
CA PHE A 99 -2.16 -9.19 -11.54
C PHE A 99 -2.78 -10.45 -10.93
N SER A 100 -2.34 -11.62 -11.33
CA SER A 100 -2.83 -12.88 -10.78
C SER A 100 -2.48 -13.03 -9.31
N GLN A 101 -1.30 -12.57 -8.90
CA GLN A 101 -0.91 -12.53 -7.49
C GLN A 101 -1.78 -11.56 -6.69
N LEU A 102 -2.05 -10.38 -7.25
CA LEU A 102 -2.92 -9.40 -6.60
C LEU A 102 -4.34 -9.96 -6.41
N THR A 103 -4.88 -10.63 -7.43
CA THR A 103 -6.21 -11.26 -7.38
C THR A 103 -6.25 -12.39 -6.35
N ARG A 104 -5.20 -13.21 -6.26
CA ARG A 104 -5.09 -14.30 -5.29
C ARG A 104 -5.09 -13.77 -3.85
N ASP A 105 -4.32 -12.71 -3.58
CA ASP A 105 -4.02 -12.27 -2.22
C ASP A 105 -5.05 -11.23 -1.70
N TYR A 106 -5.63 -10.43 -2.58
CA TYR A 106 -6.65 -9.43 -2.26
C TYR A 106 -8.08 -9.81 -2.66
N GLY A 107 -8.23 -10.85 -3.50
CA GLY A 107 -9.50 -11.25 -4.09
C GLY A 107 -9.90 -10.43 -5.32
N GLU A 108 -10.80 -10.98 -6.14
CA GLU A 108 -11.21 -10.36 -7.41
C GLU A 108 -11.81 -8.96 -7.26
N LYS A 109 -12.60 -8.74 -6.20
CA LYS A 109 -13.26 -7.45 -5.98
C LYS A 109 -12.24 -6.34 -5.72
N GLU A 110 -11.34 -6.53 -4.76
CA GLU A 110 -10.32 -5.52 -4.41
C GLU A 110 -9.35 -5.30 -5.57
N ALA A 111 -8.89 -6.35 -6.23
CA ALA A 111 -8.02 -6.26 -7.38
C ALA A 111 -8.65 -5.43 -8.53
N LYS A 112 -9.94 -5.64 -8.82
CA LYS A 112 -10.68 -4.85 -9.80
C LYS A 112 -10.86 -3.39 -9.38
N VAL A 113 -11.12 -3.12 -8.09
CA VAL A 113 -11.22 -1.74 -7.59
C VAL A 113 -9.88 -1.03 -7.74
N ILE A 114 -8.78 -1.66 -7.36
CA ILE A 114 -7.43 -1.10 -7.54
C ILE A 114 -7.20 -0.77 -9.01
N GLN A 115 -7.43 -1.72 -9.93
CA GLN A 115 -7.25 -1.55 -11.36
C GLN A 115 -8.09 -0.41 -11.96
N ASN A 116 -9.33 -0.26 -11.51
CA ASN A 116 -10.26 0.72 -12.07
C ASN A 116 -10.09 2.13 -11.47
N THR A 117 -9.45 2.24 -10.32
CA THR A 117 -9.34 3.51 -9.59
C THR A 117 -8.00 4.20 -9.81
N VAL A 118 -6.96 3.46 -10.22
CA VAL A 118 -5.65 4.05 -10.55
C VAL A 118 -5.73 4.89 -11.82
N GLY A 119 -5.19 6.10 -11.75
CA GLY A 119 -5.22 7.04 -12.89
C GLY A 119 -4.06 6.84 -13.88
N ASN A 120 -2.96 6.26 -13.45
CA ASN A 120 -1.78 6.02 -14.29
C ASN A 120 -1.27 4.60 -14.06
N ILE A 121 -0.94 3.92 -15.14
CA ILE A 121 -0.37 2.57 -15.11
C ILE A 121 0.93 2.59 -15.90
N PHE A 122 2.01 2.17 -15.25
CA PHE A 122 3.32 2.00 -15.87
C PHE A 122 3.62 0.50 -15.94
N SER A 123 3.85 -0.01 -17.13
CA SER A 123 4.20 -1.41 -17.36
C SER A 123 5.56 -1.51 -18.03
N GLY A 124 6.46 -2.31 -17.45
CA GLY A 124 7.71 -2.72 -18.08
C GLY A 124 7.51 -3.92 -19.00
N GLN A 125 8.54 -4.72 -19.16
CA GLN A 125 8.44 -5.98 -19.90
C GLN A 125 7.66 -7.00 -19.06
N VAL A 126 6.51 -7.44 -19.56
CA VAL A 126 5.65 -8.42 -18.88
C VAL A 126 5.55 -9.66 -19.75
N VAL A 127 5.77 -10.84 -19.18
CA VAL A 127 5.63 -12.14 -19.82
C VAL A 127 4.31 -12.76 -19.38
N GLY A 128 3.43 -13.11 -20.34
CA GLY A 128 2.14 -13.75 -20.05
C GLY A 128 0.91 -12.95 -20.50
N GLU A 129 -0.26 -13.22 -19.91
CA GLU A 129 -1.54 -12.60 -20.29
C GLU A 129 -1.71 -11.14 -19.80
N THR A 130 -0.89 -10.72 -18.90
CA THR A 130 -0.91 -9.39 -18.27
C THR A 130 -0.87 -8.20 -19.28
N PRO A 131 -0.14 -8.26 -20.42
CA PRO A 131 -0.10 -7.17 -21.38
C PRO A 131 -1.45 -6.76 -21.96
N ARG A 132 -2.38 -7.71 -22.14
CA ARG A 132 -3.72 -7.42 -22.67
C ARG A 132 -4.57 -6.63 -21.68
N THR A 133 -4.43 -6.90 -20.42
CA THR A 133 -5.18 -6.21 -19.34
C THR A 133 -4.74 -4.75 -19.21
N PHE A 134 -3.45 -4.46 -19.34
CA PHE A 134 -2.93 -3.10 -19.33
C PHE A 134 -3.28 -2.32 -20.59
N ARG A 135 -3.26 -2.94 -21.77
CA ARG A 135 -3.63 -2.30 -23.03
C ARG A 135 -5.08 -1.82 -23.02
N ASN A 136 -6.00 -2.63 -22.49
CA ASN A 136 -7.41 -2.27 -22.37
C ASN A 136 -7.67 -1.14 -21.36
N ALA A 137 -6.77 -0.90 -20.40
CA ALA A 137 -6.86 0.23 -19.51
C ALA A 137 -6.40 1.53 -20.18
N SER A 138 -5.34 1.52 -20.99
CA SER A 138 -4.85 2.69 -21.71
C SER A 138 -5.80 3.17 -22.81
N GLU A 139 -6.53 2.26 -23.47
CA GLU A 139 -7.49 2.59 -24.53
C GLU A 139 -8.77 3.26 -24.03
N ARG A 140 -9.06 3.26 -22.71
CA ARG A 140 -10.23 3.95 -22.13
C ARG A 140 -10.03 5.44 -21.87
N TYR A 141 -8.82 5.93 -22.02
CA TYR A 141 -8.46 7.33 -21.73
C TYR A 141 -7.86 8.06 -22.92
N SER A 142 -7.89 7.44 -24.11
CA SER A 142 -7.63 8.07 -25.41
C SER A 142 -8.96 8.41 -26.09
#